data_402cee39954a643626865c12703c7cf4
#
_entry.id   402cee39954a643626865c12703c7cf4
#
_cell.length_a   1.000
_cell.length_b   1.000
_cell.length_c   1.000
_cell.angle_alpha   90.00
_cell.angle_beta   90.00
_cell.angle_gamma   90.00
#
_symmetry.space_group_name_H-M   'P 1'
#
loop_
_entity.id
_entity.type
_entity.pdbx_description
1 polymer ?
#
loop_
_entity_poly.entity_id
_entity_poly.type
_entity_poly.pdbx_seq_one_letter_code
_entity_poly.pdbx_strand_id
1 'polypeptide(L)'
;MSNYKKRNVDLFGAMSIVVANMIGTGVFTSLGFQLFDIQSGFGIIMIWLVGGVLALCGAFCYAELATRLPEDGGEFYFLSKIFHPALGFVAGFVSSTVGFAAPIAGAAIALGAYVHGVWPGVNEMALAVVIIVIISAIHWWNARLGLDFQKGSTVLKVSMILLFIGAGFALGTQPVDFLPSAQSFREIFGSTFSGSGGAGLAASGGSNSGGGFFGLGTLITPAFATSLIWVSFAYSGWNASTYIAGSIENPNRNLSRSILMGTLVVTALYVLLNMVLMKSSAVANLVGVKEVGLVAAEAILGTKIGQLMGGIISLLLVSTISSMVFTGPRVLAKMFENIPSMGFISKREADGNPRIAIVVQLVVSLILLFAMDFPQLIYYIAFTLSLFTMLTVLGMMILRFREGKPQGYSAWGYPVTPILFLVTTGAVAIFFVQDKPTESLYGLSTAAVGYIFYFLSKKKTTV
;
A
#
# COMPACT_ATOMS: atom_id res chain seq x y z
N MET A 1 9.80 -26.63 -26.43
CA MET A 1 10.35 -27.14 -25.15
C MET A 1 10.08 -26.12 -24.08
N SER A 2 9.17 -26.41 -23.17
CA SER A 2 8.78 -25.54 -22.06
C SER A 2 9.97 -25.34 -21.12
N ASN A 3 10.53 -24.12 -21.12
CA ASN A 3 11.48 -23.73 -20.07
C ASN A 3 10.70 -23.73 -18.75
N TYR A 4 10.80 -24.83 -18.01
CA TYR A 4 10.31 -24.93 -16.64
C TYR A 4 11.04 -23.86 -15.81
N LYS A 5 10.36 -22.74 -15.60
CA LYS A 5 10.82 -21.67 -14.68
C LYS A 5 11.06 -22.34 -13.32
N LYS A 6 12.30 -22.39 -12.87
CA LYS A 6 12.67 -23.05 -11.62
C LYS A 6 11.94 -22.35 -10.48
N ARG A 7 10.94 -23.02 -9.90
CA ARG A 7 10.24 -22.56 -8.69
C ARG A 7 11.19 -22.72 -7.52
N ASN A 8 11.69 -21.62 -6.99
CA ASN A 8 12.73 -21.59 -5.98
C ASN A 8 12.46 -20.61 -4.83
N VAL A 9 11.23 -20.05 -4.77
CA VAL A 9 10.78 -19.20 -3.66
C VAL A 9 9.91 -20.04 -2.72
N ASP A 10 10.44 -20.34 -1.56
CA ASP A 10 9.72 -21.06 -0.50
C ASP A 10 8.65 -20.20 0.18
N LEU A 11 7.90 -20.78 1.12
CA LEU A 11 6.86 -20.07 1.88
C LEU A 11 7.41 -18.84 2.62
N PHE A 12 8.58 -18.98 3.27
CA PHE A 12 9.17 -17.89 4.04
C PHE A 12 9.61 -16.75 3.13
N GLY A 13 10.21 -17.06 1.98
CA GLY A 13 10.58 -16.08 0.96
C GLY A 13 9.36 -15.33 0.41
N ALA A 14 8.27 -16.05 0.09
CA ALA A 14 7.03 -15.45 -0.39
C ALA A 14 6.36 -14.56 0.68
N MET A 15 6.34 -15.00 1.94
CA MET A 15 5.83 -14.22 3.07
C MET A 15 6.69 -12.98 3.33
N SER A 16 8.01 -13.10 3.25
CA SER A 16 8.93 -11.96 3.41
C SER A 16 8.70 -10.89 2.35
N ILE A 17 8.35 -11.27 1.11
CA ILE A 17 8.00 -10.32 0.05
C ILE A 17 6.72 -9.57 0.39
N VAL A 18 5.69 -10.24 0.90
CA VAL A 18 4.44 -9.60 1.36
C VAL A 18 4.75 -8.60 2.48
N VAL A 19 5.41 -9.07 3.54
CA VAL A 19 5.76 -8.25 4.71
C VAL A 19 6.63 -7.05 4.31
N ALA A 20 7.62 -7.24 3.44
CA ALA A 20 8.52 -6.18 2.99
C ALA A 20 7.82 -5.12 2.14
N ASN A 21 6.85 -5.52 1.32
CA ASN A 21 6.09 -4.57 0.51
C ASN A 21 5.05 -3.80 1.34
N MET A 22 4.47 -4.42 2.36
CA MET A 22 3.56 -3.74 3.28
C MET A 22 4.31 -2.78 4.21
N ILE A 23 5.40 -3.23 4.87
CA ILE A 23 6.17 -2.39 5.80
C ILE A 23 7.02 -1.39 5.01
N GLY A 24 6.42 -0.25 4.73
CA GLY A 24 7.02 0.87 4.02
C GLY A 24 6.82 2.19 4.76
N THR A 25 6.67 3.27 4.00
CA THR A 25 6.43 4.62 4.52
C THR A 25 5.15 4.73 5.33
N GLY A 26 4.08 4.05 4.88
CA GLY A 26 2.74 4.23 5.43
C GLY A 26 2.68 4.15 6.95
N VAL A 27 3.24 3.12 7.56
CA VAL A 27 3.18 2.93 9.02
C VAL A 27 3.98 3.96 9.81
N PHE A 28 5.03 4.54 9.20
CA PHE A 28 5.89 5.53 9.87
C PHE A 28 5.50 6.99 9.61
N THR A 29 4.50 7.24 8.75
CA THR A 29 4.09 8.59 8.35
C THR A 29 2.59 8.85 8.50
N SER A 30 1.73 7.83 8.29
CA SER A 30 0.29 8.02 8.23
C SER A 30 -0.32 8.58 9.51
N LEU A 31 0.18 8.20 10.69
CA LEU A 31 -0.38 8.64 11.96
C LEU A 31 -0.39 10.18 12.07
N GLY A 32 0.70 10.85 11.67
CA GLY A 32 0.78 12.32 11.75
C GLY A 32 -0.35 13.01 11.00
N PHE A 33 -0.73 12.47 9.83
CA PHE A 33 -1.82 13.01 9.01
C PHE A 33 -3.21 12.58 9.51
N GLN A 34 -3.35 11.39 10.10
CA GLN A 34 -4.60 10.94 10.69
C GLN A 34 -5.01 11.76 11.91
N LEU A 35 -4.02 12.24 12.68
CA LEU A 35 -4.24 13.04 13.88
C LEU A 35 -4.81 14.45 13.62
N PHE A 36 -4.90 14.91 12.38
CA PHE A 36 -5.68 16.10 12.05
C PHE A 36 -7.17 15.90 12.34
N ASP A 37 -7.68 14.70 12.10
CA ASP A 37 -9.10 14.40 12.13
C ASP A 37 -9.51 13.53 13.33
N ILE A 38 -8.65 12.58 13.74
CA ILE A 38 -8.93 11.60 14.80
C ILE A 38 -7.78 11.62 15.81
N GLN A 39 -8.08 12.09 17.00
CA GLN A 39 -7.08 12.27 18.07
C GLN A 39 -7.21 11.27 19.23
N SER A 40 -8.29 10.50 19.28
CA SER A 40 -8.48 9.47 20.30
C SER A 40 -7.66 8.21 20.02
N GLY A 41 -7.03 7.66 21.05
CA GLY A 41 -6.29 6.40 20.95
C GLY A 41 -7.16 5.25 20.46
N PHE A 42 -8.40 5.15 20.97
CA PHE A 42 -9.39 4.17 20.50
C PHE A 42 -9.70 4.35 19.00
N GLY A 43 -9.90 5.59 18.54
CA GLY A 43 -10.21 5.89 17.14
C GLY A 43 -9.10 5.43 16.21
N ILE A 44 -7.85 5.78 16.52
CA ILE A 44 -6.69 5.37 15.75
C ILE A 44 -6.59 3.84 15.68
N ILE A 45 -6.65 3.14 16.83
CA ILE A 45 -6.53 1.68 16.84
C ILE A 45 -7.68 1.01 16.08
N MET A 46 -8.90 1.52 16.20
CA MET A 46 -10.07 0.99 15.48
C MET A 46 -9.87 1.09 13.95
N ILE A 47 -9.36 2.23 13.45
CA ILE A 47 -9.12 2.41 12.00
C ILE A 47 -8.05 1.44 11.50
N TRP A 48 -6.96 1.26 12.25
CA TRP A 48 -5.91 0.31 11.87
C TRP A 48 -6.38 -1.14 11.93
N LEU A 49 -7.25 -1.51 12.86
CA LEU A 49 -7.91 -2.82 12.89
C LEU A 49 -8.86 -3.01 11.71
N VAL A 50 -9.71 -2.02 11.43
CA VAL A 50 -10.64 -2.07 10.28
C VAL A 50 -9.87 -2.21 8.98
N GLY A 51 -8.81 -1.41 8.77
CA GLY A 51 -7.95 -1.53 7.60
C GLY A 51 -7.28 -2.90 7.48
N GLY A 52 -6.81 -3.47 8.58
CA GLY A 52 -6.26 -4.82 8.62
C GLY A 52 -7.29 -5.91 8.27
N VAL A 53 -8.52 -5.78 8.78
CA VAL A 53 -9.63 -6.68 8.42
C VAL A 53 -9.96 -6.56 6.93
N LEU A 54 -10.03 -5.36 6.39
CA LEU A 54 -10.27 -5.15 4.95
C LEU A 54 -9.13 -5.72 4.10
N ALA A 55 -7.88 -5.49 4.49
CA ALA A 55 -6.72 -6.09 3.80
C ALA A 55 -6.80 -7.63 3.83
N LEU A 56 -7.21 -8.24 4.95
CA LEU A 56 -7.44 -9.69 5.04
C LEU A 56 -8.60 -10.16 4.16
N CYS A 57 -9.71 -9.41 4.08
CA CYS A 57 -10.81 -9.72 3.18
C CYS A 57 -10.36 -9.74 1.71
N GLY A 58 -9.57 -8.74 1.30
CA GLY A 58 -8.92 -8.71 -0.02
C GLY A 58 -7.95 -9.88 -0.20
N ALA A 59 -7.13 -10.15 0.81
CA ALA A 59 -6.14 -11.22 0.81
C ALA A 59 -6.79 -12.62 0.63
N PHE A 60 -7.95 -12.89 1.26
CA PHE A 60 -8.70 -14.14 1.02
C PHE A 60 -9.11 -14.28 -0.46
N CYS A 61 -9.58 -13.21 -1.08
CA CYS A 61 -10.00 -13.22 -2.48
C CYS A 61 -8.82 -13.43 -3.44
N TYR A 62 -7.72 -12.71 -3.23
CA TYR A 62 -6.52 -12.86 -4.06
C TYR A 62 -5.81 -14.19 -3.86
N ALA A 63 -5.87 -14.75 -2.65
CA ALA A 63 -5.36 -16.09 -2.40
C ALA A 63 -6.12 -17.16 -3.21
N GLU A 64 -7.44 -17.01 -3.37
CA GLU A 64 -8.23 -17.88 -4.25
C GLU A 64 -7.85 -17.68 -5.72
N LEU A 65 -7.76 -16.43 -6.19
CA LEU A 65 -7.35 -16.15 -7.57
C LEU A 65 -5.95 -16.67 -7.87
N ALA A 66 -4.99 -16.41 -7.00
CA ALA A 66 -3.60 -16.80 -7.18
C ALA A 66 -3.42 -18.33 -7.22
N THR A 67 -4.26 -19.09 -6.50
CA THR A 67 -4.24 -20.55 -6.57
C THR A 67 -4.96 -21.12 -7.80
N ARG A 68 -5.99 -20.42 -8.32
CA ARG A 68 -6.64 -20.79 -9.59
C ARG A 68 -5.80 -20.42 -10.81
N LEU A 69 -5.09 -19.31 -10.75
CA LEU A 69 -4.35 -18.69 -11.84
C LEU A 69 -2.88 -18.44 -11.39
N PRO A 70 -2.07 -19.51 -11.18
CA PRO A 70 -0.76 -19.42 -10.54
C PRO A 70 0.36 -18.98 -11.51
N GLU A 71 0.17 -17.83 -12.17
CA GLU A 71 1.11 -17.21 -13.10
C GLU A 71 1.55 -15.83 -12.61
N ASP A 72 2.74 -15.40 -13.06
CA ASP A 72 3.28 -14.09 -12.75
C ASP A 72 2.43 -12.96 -13.33
N GLY A 73 2.36 -11.82 -12.64
CA GLY A 73 1.74 -10.60 -13.16
C GLY A 73 0.59 -10.05 -12.32
N GLY A 74 0.14 -10.78 -11.28
CA GLY A 74 -0.87 -10.28 -10.35
C GLY A 74 -2.14 -9.80 -11.06
N GLU A 75 -2.58 -8.57 -10.76
CA GLU A 75 -3.81 -7.97 -11.31
C GLU A 75 -3.81 -7.89 -12.85
N PHE A 76 -2.64 -7.61 -13.46
CA PHE A 76 -2.52 -7.65 -14.92
C PHE A 76 -2.99 -9.00 -15.48
N TYR A 77 -2.51 -10.10 -14.90
CA TYR A 77 -2.84 -11.44 -15.38
C TYR A 77 -4.28 -11.81 -15.04
N PHE A 78 -4.73 -11.56 -13.81
CA PHE A 78 -6.08 -11.90 -13.37
C PHE A 78 -7.15 -11.20 -14.21
N LEU A 79 -7.05 -9.88 -14.36
CA LEU A 79 -8.05 -9.10 -15.10
C LEU A 79 -8.01 -9.37 -16.59
N SER A 80 -6.84 -9.70 -17.18
CA SER A 80 -6.73 -10.15 -18.55
C SER A 80 -7.49 -11.45 -18.81
N LYS A 81 -7.42 -12.40 -17.88
CA LYS A 81 -8.03 -13.72 -18.02
C LYS A 81 -9.53 -13.72 -17.74
N ILE A 82 -9.95 -12.97 -16.73
CA ILE A 82 -11.35 -12.98 -16.26
C ILE A 82 -12.24 -12.09 -17.12
N PHE A 83 -11.75 -10.91 -17.50
CA PHE A 83 -12.53 -9.92 -18.24
C PHE A 83 -12.06 -9.76 -19.68
N HIS A 84 -11.00 -9.00 -19.88
CA HIS A 84 -10.48 -8.67 -21.21
C HIS A 84 -9.00 -8.27 -21.16
N PRO A 85 -8.17 -8.61 -22.17
CA PRO A 85 -6.75 -8.22 -22.20
C PRO A 85 -6.50 -6.72 -22.06
N ALA A 86 -7.40 -5.86 -22.55
CA ALA A 86 -7.29 -4.41 -22.38
C ALA A 86 -7.37 -3.99 -20.90
N LEU A 87 -8.31 -4.57 -20.14
CA LEU A 87 -8.47 -4.25 -18.73
C LEU A 87 -7.26 -4.73 -17.92
N GLY A 88 -6.76 -5.91 -18.23
CA GLY A 88 -5.51 -6.39 -17.64
C GLY A 88 -4.33 -5.49 -17.98
N PHE A 89 -4.19 -5.04 -19.24
CA PHE A 89 -3.14 -4.10 -19.62
C PHE A 89 -3.21 -2.79 -18.83
N VAL A 90 -4.42 -2.21 -18.68
CA VAL A 90 -4.63 -1.01 -17.86
C VAL A 90 -4.23 -1.26 -16.41
N ALA A 91 -4.62 -2.41 -15.84
CA ALA A 91 -4.22 -2.79 -14.49
C ALA A 91 -2.68 -2.91 -14.34
N GLY A 92 -2.01 -3.52 -15.32
CA GLY A 92 -0.54 -3.61 -15.34
C GLY A 92 0.12 -2.23 -15.45
N PHE A 93 -0.43 -1.34 -16.28
CA PHE A 93 0.04 0.04 -16.42
C PHE A 93 -0.12 0.82 -15.11
N VAL A 94 -1.28 0.72 -14.46
CA VAL A 94 -1.53 1.30 -13.14
C VAL A 94 -0.63 0.69 -12.07
N SER A 95 -0.47 -0.63 -12.04
CA SER A 95 0.46 -1.27 -11.10
C SER A 95 1.89 -0.74 -11.28
N SER A 96 2.36 -0.56 -12.51
CA SER A 96 3.73 -0.08 -12.78
C SER A 96 3.93 1.39 -12.40
N THR A 97 2.94 2.26 -12.68
CA THR A 97 3.03 3.70 -12.43
C THR A 97 2.60 4.06 -11.01
N VAL A 98 1.41 3.63 -10.60
CA VAL A 98 0.81 3.98 -9.30
C VAL A 98 1.21 2.98 -8.21
N GLY A 99 1.30 1.70 -8.53
CA GLY A 99 1.62 0.65 -7.55
C GLY A 99 3.10 0.56 -7.20
N PHE A 100 4.00 0.98 -8.08
CA PHE A 100 5.44 0.91 -7.86
C PHE A 100 6.14 2.26 -7.97
N ALA A 101 5.97 3.03 -9.06
CA ALA A 101 6.73 4.27 -9.23
C ALA A 101 6.29 5.38 -8.27
N ALA A 102 5.01 5.51 -7.98
CA ALA A 102 4.52 6.49 -7.01
C ALA A 102 4.96 6.20 -5.57
N PRO A 103 4.88 4.95 -5.04
CA PRO A 103 5.41 4.63 -3.73
C PRO A 103 6.94 4.80 -3.61
N ILE A 104 7.71 4.64 -4.70
CA ILE A 104 9.14 4.97 -4.71
C ILE A 104 9.33 6.46 -4.41
N ALA A 105 8.57 7.34 -5.10
CA ALA A 105 8.62 8.79 -4.85
C ALA A 105 8.19 9.12 -3.41
N GLY A 106 7.10 8.53 -2.92
CA GLY A 106 6.64 8.71 -1.53
C GLY A 106 7.66 8.26 -0.49
N ALA A 107 8.29 7.09 -0.72
CA ALA A 107 9.34 6.58 0.16
C ALA A 107 10.58 7.48 0.16
N ALA A 108 10.94 8.06 -0.97
CA ALA A 108 12.07 8.97 -1.07
C ALA A 108 11.80 10.32 -0.38
N ILE A 109 10.57 10.87 -0.50
CA ILE A 109 10.16 12.08 0.24
C ILE A 109 10.22 11.83 1.75
N ALA A 110 9.64 10.72 2.22
CA ALA A 110 9.67 10.38 3.64
C ALA A 110 11.11 10.16 4.14
N LEU A 111 11.96 9.48 3.36
CA LEU A 111 13.37 9.31 3.68
C LEU A 111 14.07 10.67 3.82
N GLY A 112 13.80 11.60 2.91
CA GLY A 112 14.32 12.97 2.97
C GLY A 112 13.96 13.64 4.29
N ALA A 113 12.67 13.59 4.70
CA ALA A 113 12.20 14.15 5.95
C ALA A 113 12.85 13.50 7.18
N TYR A 114 12.95 12.17 7.23
CA TYR A 114 13.62 11.45 8.32
C TYR A 114 15.10 11.81 8.45
N VAL A 115 15.82 11.91 7.32
CA VAL A 115 17.25 12.30 7.33
C VAL A 115 17.40 13.76 7.72
N HIS A 116 16.54 14.66 7.22
CA HIS A 116 16.56 16.08 7.61
C HIS A 116 16.30 16.25 9.11
N GLY A 117 15.35 15.47 9.67
CA GLY A 117 15.08 15.49 11.11
C GLY A 117 16.30 15.10 11.97
N VAL A 118 17.15 14.20 11.46
CA VAL A 118 18.41 13.82 12.14
C VAL A 118 19.56 14.79 11.81
N TRP A 119 19.64 15.26 10.55
CA TRP A 119 20.67 16.18 10.05
C TRP A 119 20.02 17.35 9.28
N PRO A 120 19.67 18.45 9.96
CA PRO A 120 18.96 19.57 9.36
C PRO A 120 19.66 20.27 8.18
N GLY A 121 20.95 20.02 7.99
CA GLY A 121 21.70 20.55 6.85
C GLY A 121 21.44 19.83 5.52
N VAL A 122 20.76 18.69 5.53
CA VAL A 122 20.48 17.90 4.32
C VAL A 122 19.21 18.40 3.65
N ASN A 123 19.26 18.67 2.35
CA ASN A 123 18.09 19.02 1.56
C ASN A 123 17.26 17.77 1.25
N GLU A 124 16.01 17.74 1.74
CA GLU A 124 15.08 16.60 1.61
C GLU A 124 14.89 16.17 0.15
N MET A 125 14.60 17.13 -0.74
CA MET A 125 14.29 16.85 -2.15
C MET A 125 15.53 16.38 -2.93
N ALA A 126 16.68 17.01 -2.69
CA ALA A 126 17.94 16.59 -3.33
C ALA A 126 18.30 15.16 -2.91
N LEU A 127 18.17 14.83 -1.62
CA LEU A 127 18.41 13.47 -1.14
C LEU A 127 17.43 12.46 -1.76
N ALA A 128 16.14 12.81 -1.87
CA ALA A 128 15.13 11.96 -2.50
C ALA A 128 15.51 11.61 -3.95
N VAL A 129 15.92 12.60 -4.74
CA VAL A 129 16.37 12.38 -6.12
C VAL A 129 17.60 11.47 -6.15
N VAL A 130 18.62 11.78 -5.35
CA VAL A 130 19.87 11.03 -5.31
C VAL A 130 19.64 9.56 -4.97
N ILE A 131 18.80 9.28 -3.97
CA ILE A 131 18.50 7.90 -3.55
C ILE A 131 17.74 7.13 -4.63
N ILE A 132 16.74 7.72 -5.28
CA ILE A 132 16.02 7.04 -6.38
C ILE A 132 17.01 6.70 -7.51
N VAL A 133 17.87 7.63 -7.90
CA VAL A 133 18.86 7.42 -8.97
C VAL A 133 19.86 6.34 -8.59
N ILE A 134 20.45 6.42 -7.39
CA ILE A 134 21.46 5.44 -6.93
C ILE A 134 20.88 4.04 -6.87
N ILE A 135 19.71 3.88 -6.26
CA ILE A 135 19.08 2.55 -6.12
C ILE A 135 18.71 2.01 -7.51
N SER A 136 18.17 2.84 -8.39
CA SER A 136 17.85 2.43 -9.77
C SER A 136 19.12 2.01 -10.53
N ALA A 137 20.24 2.73 -10.37
CA ALA A 137 21.52 2.40 -10.99
C ALA A 137 22.08 1.07 -10.46
N ILE A 138 22.00 0.82 -9.14
CA ILE A 138 22.42 -0.46 -8.53
C ILE A 138 21.62 -1.62 -9.14
N HIS A 139 20.30 -1.49 -9.22
CA HIS A 139 19.44 -2.53 -9.79
C HIS A 139 19.64 -2.69 -11.30
N TRP A 140 19.95 -1.60 -12.02
CA TRP A 140 20.27 -1.64 -13.44
C TRP A 140 21.55 -2.44 -13.71
N TRP A 141 22.53 -2.37 -12.79
CA TRP A 141 23.82 -3.05 -12.93
C TRP A 141 23.78 -4.50 -12.45
N ASN A 142 23.13 -4.79 -11.29
CA ASN A 142 23.17 -6.11 -10.67
C ASN A 142 21.86 -6.45 -9.94
N ALA A 143 21.02 -7.28 -10.58
CA ALA A 143 19.75 -7.71 -10.04
C ALA A 143 19.85 -8.63 -8.81
N ARG A 144 20.96 -9.38 -8.63
CA ARG A 144 21.10 -10.36 -7.53
C ARG A 144 21.32 -9.69 -6.18
N LEU A 145 22.05 -8.57 -6.16
CA LEU A 145 22.25 -7.78 -4.93
C LEU A 145 20.93 -7.34 -4.29
N GLY A 146 19.90 -7.10 -5.10
CA GLY A 146 18.58 -6.69 -4.60
C GLY A 146 17.85 -7.76 -3.79
N LEU A 147 17.96 -9.04 -4.16
CA LEU A 147 17.22 -10.14 -3.48
C LEU A 147 17.78 -10.45 -2.09
N ASP A 148 19.11 -10.53 -1.96
CA ASP A 148 19.74 -10.83 -0.68
C ASP A 148 19.60 -9.65 0.29
N PHE A 149 19.75 -8.42 -0.22
CA PHE A 149 19.46 -7.21 0.53
C PHE A 149 17.99 -7.15 1.01
N GLN A 150 17.04 -7.58 0.17
CA GLN A 150 15.62 -7.63 0.50
C GLN A 150 15.33 -8.55 1.70
N LYS A 151 15.89 -9.77 1.71
CA LYS A 151 15.68 -10.72 2.81
C LYS A 151 16.24 -10.19 4.13
N GLY A 152 17.49 -9.74 4.12
CA GLY A 152 18.15 -9.18 5.29
C GLY A 152 17.44 -7.95 5.84
N SER A 153 17.04 -7.04 4.97
CA SER A 153 16.34 -5.82 5.37
C SER A 153 14.93 -6.08 5.89
N THR A 154 14.22 -7.13 5.42
CA THR A 154 12.91 -7.51 5.97
C THR A 154 13.04 -7.98 7.41
N VAL A 155 14.01 -8.83 7.71
CA VAL A 155 14.29 -9.27 9.07
C VAL A 155 14.64 -8.07 9.95
N LEU A 156 15.49 -7.17 9.47
CA LEU A 156 15.86 -5.95 10.19
C LEU A 156 14.64 -5.06 10.47
N LYS A 157 13.75 -4.84 9.47
CA LYS A 157 12.49 -4.08 9.63
C LYS A 157 11.63 -4.65 10.76
N VAL A 158 11.34 -5.94 10.69
CA VAL A 158 10.47 -6.60 11.68
C VAL A 158 11.11 -6.56 13.06
N SER A 159 12.40 -6.86 13.17
CA SER A 159 13.12 -6.83 14.45
C SER A 159 13.14 -5.44 15.06
N MET A 160 13.39 -4.40 14.26
CA MET A 160 13.39 -3.01 14.72
C MET A 160 11.98 -2.58 15.20
N ILE A 161 10.94 -2.92 14.46
CA ILE A 161 9.55 -2.61 14.88
C ILE A 161 9.22 -3.31 16.18
N LEU A 162 9.58 -4.59 16.35
CA LEU A 162 9.36 -5.33 17.59
C LEU A 162 10.13 -4.72 18.77
N LEU A 163 11.40 -4.35 18.57
CA LEU A 163 12.20 -3.66 19.59
C LEU A 163 11.58 -2.31 19.96
N PHE A 164 11.13 -1.53 18.98
CA PHE A 164 10.49 -0.24 19.23
C PHE A 164 9.15 -0.40 19.94
N ILE A 165 8.34 -1.41 19.59
CA ILE A 165 7.11 -1.76 20.30
C ILE A 165 7.42 -2.12 21.76
N GLY A 166 8.40 -2.98 22.00
CA GLY A 166 8.80 -3.36 23.36
C GLY A 166 9.27 -2.17 24.19
N ALA A 167 10.15 -1.33 23.62
CA ALA A 167 10.62 -0.12 24.30
C ALA A 167 9.48 0.87 24.56
N GLY A 168 8.57 1.06 23.61
CA GLY A 168 7.45 1.99 23.76
C GLY A 168 6.43 1.57 24.81
N PHE A 169 6.15 0.27 24.95
CA PHE A 169 5.30 -0.21 26.06
C PHE A 169 5.99 -0.11 27.42
N ALA A 170 7.31 -0.30 27.46
CA ALA A 170 8.07 -0.22 28.71
C ALA A 170 8.31 1.23 29.19
N LEU A 171 8.54 2.16 28.26
CA LEU A 171 9.04 3.51 28.56
C LEU A 171 8.06 4.63 28.16
N GLY A 172 7.03 4.34 27.35
CA GLY A 172 6.06 5.34 26.91
C GLY A 172 5.20 5.82 28.07
N THR A 173 5.22 7.13 28.32
CA THR A 173 4.64 7.75 29.53
C THR A 173 3.33 8.50 29.28
N GLN A 174 2.94 8.71 28.00
CA GLN A 174 1.71 9.47 27.74
C GLN A 174 0.47 8.67 28.15
N PRO A 175 -0.44 9.27 28.90
CA PRO A 175 -1.71 8.67 29.23
C PRO A 175 -2.62 8.71 28.01
N VAL A 176 -2.78 7.58 27.35
CA VAL A 176 -3.68 7.42 26.18
C VAL A 176 -4.75 6.43 26.56
N ASP A 177 -6.01 6.84 26.42
CA ASP A 177 -7.13 5.94 26.61
C ASP A 177 -7.41 5.20 25.29
N PHE A 178 -7.24 3.89 25.32
CA PHE A 178 -7.57 2.98 24.22
C PHE A 178 -8.93 2.31 24.40
N LEU A 179 -9.69 2.66 25.44
CA LEU A 179 -11.04 2.17 25.65
C LEU A 179 -12.05 3.05 24.89
N PRO A 180 -13.17 2.46 24.47
CA PRO A 180 -14.22 3.23 23.80
C PRO A 180 -14.83 4.27 24.72
N SER A 181 -14.89 5.52 24.26
CA SER A 181 -15.55 6.63 24.94
C SER A 181 -16.62 7.24 24.03
N ALA A 182 -17.57 7.98 24.62
CA ALA A 182 -18.57 8.69 23.83
C ALA A 182 -17.95 9.67 22.81
N GLN A 183 -16.80 10.26 23.17
CA GLN A 183 -16.04 11.15 22.29
C GLN A 183 -15.43 10.37 21.13
N SER A 184 -14.72 9.27 21.41
CA SER A 184 -14.09 8.46 20.36
C SER A 184 -15.09 7.84 19.37
N PHE A 185 -16.28 7.47 19.87
CA PHE A 185 -17.38 7.04 18.99
C PHE A 185 -17.87 8.16 18.09
N ARG A 186 -17.95 9.40 18.58
CA ARG A 186 -18.34 10.56 17.76
C ARG A 186 -17.32 10.89 16.67
N GLU A 187 -16.04 10.76 16.97
CA GLU A 187 -14.97 10.95 15.97
C GLU A 187 -15.10 9.96 14.79
N ILE A 188 -15.50 8.72 15.08
CA ILE A 188 -15.58 7.65 14.07
C ILE A 188 -16.93 7.64 13.34
N PHE A 189 -18.05 7.68 14.11
CA PHE A 189 -19.40 7.42 13.61
C PHE A 189 -20.31 8.66 13.59
N GLY A 190 -19.79 9.82 14.00
CA GLY A 190 -20.58 11.05 14.11
C GLY A 190 -21.59 11.04 15.28
N SER A 191 -22.38 12.10 15.35
CA SER A 191 -23.37 12.29 16.44
C SER A 191 -24.56 11.33 16.34
N THR A 192 -24.77 10.67 15.22
CA THR A 192 -25.94 9.81 14.94
C THR A 192 -25.98 8.55 15.80
N PHE A 193 -24.82 8.06 16.26
CA PHE A 193 -24.71 6.87 17.13
C PHE A 193 -24.63 7.20 18.64
N SER A 194 -24.63 8.46 19.03
CA SER A 194 -24.68 8.87 20.43
C SER A 194 -26.12 8.76 20.95
N GLY A 195 -26.54 7.57 21.31
CA GLY A 195 -27.80 7.29 22.01
C GLY A 195 -27.78 7.89 23.42
N SER A 196 -28.10 9.16 23.55
CA SER A 196 -28.62 9.77 24.79
C SER A 196 -29.68 10.78 24.40
N GLY A 197 -30.93 10.48 24.74
CA GLY A 197 -32.03 11.41 24.66
C GLY A 197 -31.70 12.70 25.39
N GLY A 198 -31.54 13.77 24.64
CA GLY A 198 -31.29 15.12 25.11
C GLY A 198 -31.47 16.06 23.93
N ALA A 199 -32.71 16.56 23.74
CA ALA A 199 -33.01 17.68 22.89
C ALA A 199 -32.17 18.91 23.37
N GLY A 200 -31.20 19.33 22.59
CA GLY A 200 -30.41 20.52 22.82
C GLY A 200 -29.96 21.09 21.48
N LEU A 201 -30.76 21.98 20.90
CA LEU A 201 -30.40 22.86 19.83
C LEU A 201 -29.20 23.73 20.22
N ALA A 202 -28.07 23.50 19.59
CA ALA A 202 -27.03 24.53 19.49
C ALA A 202 -26.48 24.51 18.08
N ALA A 203 -26.97 25.44 17.28
CA ALA A 203 -26.40 25.79 15.99
C ALA A 203 -25.03 26.42 16.18
N SER A 204 -23.99 25.83 15.61
CA SER A 204 -22.79 26.56 15.23
C SER A 204 -22.41 26.11 13.81
N GLY A 205 -22.33 27.10 12.91
CA GLY A 205 -22.25 26.95 11.48
C GLY A 205 -21.02 26.15 11.02
N GLY A 206 -21.32 25.07 10.35
CA GLY A 206 -20.43 24.33 9.46
C GLY A 206 -21.28 23.89 8.30
N SER A 207 -20.94 24.33 7.11
CA SER A 207 -21.66 24.13 5.86
C SER A 207 -22.03 22.66 5.64
N ASN A 208 -23.34 22.35 5.77
CA ASN A 208 -23.96 21.15 5.24
C ASN A 208 -23.89 21.19 3.71
N SER A 209 -22.90 20.61 3.11
CA SER A 209 -22.87 20.30 1.69
C SER A 209 -22.88 18.79 1.49
N GLY A 210 -24.03 18.29 1.06
CA GLY A 210 -24.14 17.01 0.39
C GLY A 210 -24.82 15.92 1.16
N GLY A 211 -26.12 15.81 1.00
CA GLY A 211 -26.84 14.54 1.16
C GLY A 211 -26.25 13.51 0.21
N GLY A 212 -25.31 12.68 0.70
CA GLY A 212 -24.66 11.67 -0.09
C GLY A 212 -25.64 10.62 -0.58
N PHE A 213 -25.57 10.38 -1.86
CA PHE A 213 -26.21 9.30 -2.58
C PHE A 213 -26.06 7.99 -1.78
N PHE A 214 -27.16 7.38 -1.36
CA PHE A 214 -27.29 6.14 -0.57
C PHE A 214 -27.29 6.19 0.97
N GLY A 215 -27.35 7.29 1.67
CA GLY A 215 -27.49 7.24 3.14
C GLY A 215 -26.28 6.66 3.90
N LEU A 216 -25.21 6.26 3.20
CA LEU A 216 -23.95 5.75 3.77
C LEU A 216 -23.15 6.85 4.48
N GLY A 217 -23.32 8.11 4.08
CA GLY A 217 -22.68 9.27 4.72
C GLY A 217 -23.14 9.52 6.17
N THR A 218 -24.19 8.85 6.62
CA THR A 218 -24.65 8.89 8.02
C THR A 218 -23.98 7.83 8.89
N LEU A 219 -23.31 6.82 8.29
CA LEU A 219 -22.71 5.70 9.01
C LEU A 219 -21.20 5.90 9.29
N ILE A 220 -20.53 6.73 8.51
CA ILE A 220 -19.07 6.93 8.58
C ILE A 220 -18.79 8.42 8.46
N THR A 221 -17.99 8.97 9.38
CA THR A 221 -17.58 10.39 9.31
C THR A 221 -16.57 10.60 8.19
N PRO A 222 -16.45 11.83 7.63
CA PRO A 222 -15.36 12.21 6.74
C PRO A 222 -13.99 11.93 7.33
N ALA A 223 -13.81 12.20 8.62
CA ALA A 223 -12.59 11.92 9.38
C ALA A 223 -12.20 10.43 9.31
N PHE A 224 -13.16 9.53 9.50
CA PHE A 224 -12.92 8.09 9.40
C PHE A 224 -12.57 7.68 7.97
N ALA A 225 -13.31 8.18 6.97
CA ALA A 225 -13.06 7.85 5.57
C ALA A 225 -11.67 8.32 5.12
N THR A 226 -11.28 9.57 5.42
CA THR A 226 -9.94 10.11 5.14
C THR A 226 -8.84 9.30 5.83
N SER A 227 -9.02 9.00 7.12
CA SER A 227 -8.06 8.19 7.87
C SER A 227 -7.93 6.77 7.31
N LEU A 228 -9.04 6.16 6.85
CA LEU A 228 -9.00 4.83 6.24
C LEU A 228 -8.25 4.82 4.89
N ILE A 229 -8.19 5.94 4.17
CA ILE A 229 -7.34 6.08 2.97
C ILE A 229 -5.85 5.94 3.34
N TRP A 230 -5.39 6.64 4.38
CA TRP A 230 -4.02 6.54 4.88
C TRP A 230 -3.68 5.12 5.33
N VAL A 231 -4.61 4.46 6.00
CA VAL A 231 -4.47 3.07 6.42
C VAL A 231 -4.44 2.13 5.23
N SER A 232 -5.32 2.31 4.24
CA SER A 232 -5.35 1.51 3.02
C SER A 232 -4.03 1.61 2.25
N PHE A 233 -3.42 2.80 2.20
CA PHE A 233 -2.08 2.97 1.67
C PHE A 233 -1.04 2.19 2.48
N ALA A 234 -1.05 2.31 3.81
CA ALA A 234 -0.10 1.62 4.68
C ALA A 234 -0.19 0.09 4.56
N TYR A 235 -1.40 -0.43 4.38
CA TYR A 235 -1.64 -1.86 4.14
C TYR A 235 -1.39 -2.28 2.69
N SER A 236 -1.17 -1.39 1.73
CA SER A 236 -0.91 -1.77 0.33
C SER A 236 0.29 -2.71 0.23
N GLY A 237 0.27 -3.61 -0.77
CA GLY A 237 1.34 -4.61 -0.95
C GLY A 237 1.07 -6.01 -0.37
N TRP A 238 -0.07 -6.23 0.33
CA TRP A 238 -0.46 -7.56 0.81
C TRP A 238 -0.61 -8.60 -0.32
N ASN A 239 -0.84 -8.15 -1.55
CA ASN A 239 -0.93 -8.98 -2.75
C ASN A 239 0.43 -9.23 -3.46
N ALA A 240 1.55 -8.77 -2.90
CA ALA A 240 2.85 -8.75 -3.58
C ALA A 240 3.34 -10.12 -4.07
N SER A 241 3.04 -11.21 -3.36
CA SER A 241 3.42 -12.56 -3.80
C SER A 241 2.69 -13.03 -5.08
N THR A 242 1.56 -12.41 -5.44
CA THR A 242 0.84 -12.75 -6.68
C THR A 242 1.61 -12.31 -7.94
N TYR A 243 2.45 -11.30 -7.84
CA TYR A 243 3.25 -10.81 -8.98
C TYR A 243 4.37 -11.78 -9.37
N ILE A 244 4.76 -12.68 -8.47
CA ILE A 244 5.81 -13.69 -8.66
C ILE A 244 5.28 -15.13 -8.50
N ALA A 245 3.98 -15.32 -8.65
CA ALA A 245 3.29 -16.59 -8.39
C ALA A 245 3.92 -17.80 -9.13
N GLY A 246 4.39 -17.58 -10.35
CA GLY A 246 5.07 -18.60 -11.16
C GLY A 246 6.44 -19.05 -10.61
N SER A 247 7.05 -18.28 -9.71
CA SER A 247 8.34 -18.59 -9.07
C SER A 247 8.21 -19.26 -7.70
N ILE A 248 6.98 -19.34 -7.15
CA ILE A 248 6.73 -19.88 -5.80
C ILE A 248 6.60 -21.39 -5.85
N GLU A 249 7.30 -22.06 -4.93
CA GLU A 249 7.18 -23.50 -4.74
C GLU A 249 5.81 -23.88 -4.18
N ASN A 250 5.23 -24.98 -4.69
CA ASN A 250 3.90 -25.45 -4.27
C ASN A 250 2.85 -24.32 -4.19
N PRO A 251 2.58 -23.62 -5.31
CA PRO A 251 1.80 -22.37 -5.31
C PRO A 251 0.40 -22.55 -4.72
N ASN A 252 -0.25 -23.69 -4.93
CA ASN A 252 -1.56 -23.99 -4.37
C ASN A 252 -1.62 -23.90 -2.82
N ARG A 253 -0.48 -24.06 -2.16
CA ARG A 253 -0.36 -24.01 -0.69
C ARG A 253 0.36 -22.75 -0.23
N ASN A 254 1.48 -22.43 -0.86
CA ASN A 254 2.39 -21.39 -0.37
C ASN A 254 1.92 -19.97 -0.74
N LEU A 255 1.23 -19.79 -1.88
CA LEU A 255 0.65 -18.49 -2.25
C LEU A 255 -0.39 -18.02 -1.23
N SER A 256 -1.43 -18.83 -1.00
CA SER A 256 -2.46 -18.49 -0.03
C SER A 256 -1.90 -18.21 1.37
N ARG A 257 -0.99 -19.08 1.83
CA ARG A 257 -0.36 -18.92 3.15
C ARG A 257 0.50 -17.68 3.26
N SER A 258 1.31 -17.38 2.25
CA SER A 258 2.18 -16.20 2.26
C SER A 258 1.38 -14.90 2.32
N ILE A 259 0.30 -14.80 1.55
CA ILE A 259 -0.59 -13.65 1.53
C ILE A 259 -1.26 -13.48 2.90
N LEU A 260 -1.90 -14.53 3.41
CA LEU A 260 -2.69 -14.46 4.64
C LEU A 260 -1.82 -14.26 5.88
N MET A 261 -0.76 -15.08 6.05
CA MET A 261 0.11 -14.97 7.21
C MET A 261 0.89 -13.65 7.20
N GLY A 262 1.38 -13.21 6.02
CA GLY A 262 2.06 -11.93 5.87
C GLY A 262 1.16 -10.76 6.27
N THR A 263 -0.07 -10.73 5.77
CA THR A 263 -1.06 -9.69 6.11
C THR A 263 -1.42 -9.71 7.59
N LEU A 264 -1.63 -10.89 8.19
CA LEU A 264 -1.98 -11.01 9.61
C LEU A 264 -0.84 -10.52 10.52
N VAL A 265 0.40 -10.92 10.23
CA VAL A 265 1.58 -10.46 10.98
C VAL A 265 1.73 -8.96 10.90
N VAL A 266 1.60 -8.38 9.70
CA VAL A 266 1.69 -6.92 9.52
C VAL A 266 0.55 -6.19 10.22
N THR A 267 -0.68 -6.73 10.18
CA THR A 267 -1.81 -6.15 10.91
C THR A 267 -1.52 -6.05 12.41
N ALA A 268 -1.02 -7.14 13.01
CA ALA A 268 -0.67 -7.13 14.43
C ALA A 268 0.45 -6.11 14.73
N LEU A 269 1.51 -6.07 13.92
CA LEU A 269 2.60 -5.11 14.07
C LEU A 269 2.12 -3.66 13.95
N TYR A 270 1.24 -3.36 12.99
CA TYR A 270 0.74 -2.00 12.76
C TYR A 270 -0.13 -1.50 13.90
N VAL A 271 -1.03 -2.34 14.41
CA VAL A 271 -1.85 -1.99 15.57
C VAL A 271 -0.96 -1.71 16.80
N LEU A 272 -0.04 -2.62 17.11
CA LEU A 272 0.86 -2.44 18.27
C LEU A 272 1.78 -1.23 18.11
N LEU A 273 2.29 -1.00 16.91
CA LEU A 273 3.16 0.15 16.64
C LEU A 273 2.40 1.47 16.82
N ASN A 274 1.17 1.58 16.31
CA ASN A 274 0.37 2.79 16.48
C ASN A 274 -0.04 3.02 17.95
N MET A 275 -0.27 1.96 18.73
CA MET A 275 -0.43 2.10 20.19
C MET A 275 0.80 2.74 20.83
N VAL A 276 1.99 2.31 20.44
CA VAL A 276 3.26 2.87 20.96
C VAL A 276 3.47 4.30 20.49
N LEU A 277 3.23 4.60 19.22
CA LEU A 277 3.35 5.96 18.69
C LEU A 277 2.43 6.93 19.44
N MET A 278 1.19 6.55 19.72
CA MET A 278 0.26 7.36 20.52
C MET A 278 0.75 7.54 21.97
N LYS A 279 1.37 6.53 22.57
CA LYS A 279 1.92 6.59 23.94
C LYS A 279 3.25 7.33 24.05
N SER A 280 3.88 7.69 22.93
CA SER A 280 5.22 8.27 22.92
C SER A 280 5.25 9.75 23.28
N SER A 281 4.34 10.53 22.73
CA SER A 281 4.32 11.99 22.85
C SER A 281 2.90 12.54 22.82
N ALA A 282 2.72 13.78 23.25
CA ALA A 282 1.43 14.47 23.15
C ALA A 282 1.01 14.58 21.66
N VAL A 283 -0.30 14.44 21.40
CA VAL A 283 -0.86 14.48 20.04
C VAL A 283 -0.41 15.73 19.27
N ALA A 284 -0.34 16.88 19.95
CA ALA A 284 0.11 18.14 19.34
C ALA A 284 1.52 18.09 18.72
N ASN A 285 2.40 17.22 19.22
CA ASN A 285 3.76 17.05 18.68
C ASN A 285 3.81 16.09 17.49
N LEU A 286 2.75 15.32 17.27
CA LEU A 286 2.68 14.28 16.23
C LEU A 286 1.85 14.72 15.02
N VAL A 287 0.90 15.67 15.21
CA VAL A 287 0.01 16.15 14.14
C VAL A 287 0.80 16.77 12.99
N GLY A 288 0.54 16.32 11.78
CA GLY A 288 1.14 16.84 10.54
C GLY A 288 2.60 16.45 10.30
N VAL A 289 3.22 15.71 11.22
CA VAL A 289 4.63 15.29 11.11
C VAL A 289 4.75 14.07 10.19
N LYS A 290 5.66 14.15 9.21
CA LYS A 290 5.98 13.01 8.33
C LYS A 290 6.83 11.96 9.04
N GLU A 291 7.80 12.41 9.83
CA GLU A 291 8.77 11.61 10.59
C GLU A 291 8.28 11.22 11.99
N VAL A 292 7.00 10.81 12.10
CA VAL A 292 6.38 10.45 13.40
C VAL A 292 7.19 9.42 14.18
N GLY A 293 7.80 8.45 13.48
CA GLY A 293 8.64 7.44 14.12
C GLY A 293 9.90 8.02 14.78
N LEU A 294 10.48 9.09 14.21
CA LEU A 294 11.64 9.80 14.81
C LEU A 294 11.18 10.56 16.06
N VAL A 295 10.13 11.38 15.95
CA VAL A 295 9.60 12.15 17.09
C VAL A 295 9.22 11.21 18.24
N ALA A 296 8.56 10.10 17.95
CA ALA A 296 8.21 9.09 18.93
C ALA A 296 9.44 8.44 19.58
N ALA A 297 10.46 8.12 18.79
CA ALA A 297 11.68 7.51 19.29
C ALA A 297 12.47 8.49 20.19
N GLU A 298 12.55 9.76 19.83
CA GLU A 298 13.18 10.80 20.66
C GLU A 298 12.45 11.00 21.99
N ALA A 299 11.13 10.97 21.96
CA ALA A 299 10.32 11.11 23.17
C ALA A 299 10.44 9.92 24.13
N ILE A 300 10.57 8.68 23.60
CA ILE A 300 10.67 7.45 24.40
C ILE A 300 12.10 7.19 24.87
N LEU A 301 13.10 7.35 23.99
CA LEU A 301 14.48 6.87 24.18
C LEU A 301 15.48 8.01 24.38
N GLY A 302 15.01 9.27 24.31
CA GLY A 302 15.86 10.47 24.33
C GLY A 302 16.49 10.75 22.97
N THR A 303 16.97 11.98 22.78
CA THR A 303 17.38 12.52 21.47
C THR A 303 18.46 11.68 20.77
N LYS A 304 19.51 11.26 21.48
CA LYS A 304 20.60 10.50 20.85
C LYS A 304 20.17 9.15 20.29
N ILE A 305 19.40 8.37 21.08
CA ILE A 305 18.92 7.06 20.64
C ILE A 305 17.77 7.24 19.62
N GLY A 306 16.93 8.26 19.79
CA GLY A 306 15.90 8.61 18.83
C GLY A 306 16.45 8.94 17.45
N GLN A 307 17.51 9.74 17.36
CA GLN A 307 18.20 10.02 16.10
C GLN A 307 18.80 8.76 15.45
N LEU A 308 19.39 7.86 16.26
CA LEU A 308 19.86 6.57 15.75
C LEU A 308 18.69 5.76 15.16
N MET A 309 17.55 5.73 15.84
CA MET A 309 16.33 5.08 15.34
C MET A 309 15.81 5.74 14.05
N GLY A 310 15.82 7.07 13.97
CA GLY A 310 15.50 7.81 12.75
C GLY A 310 16.40 7.43 11.57
N GLY A 311 17.69 7.29 11.82
CA GLY A 311 18.66 6.79 10.84
C GLY A 311 18.37 5.35 10.39
N ILE A 312 17.99 4.46 11.32
CA ILE A 312 17.59 3.09 11.00
C ILE A 312 16.29 3.10 10.16
N ILE A 313 15.29 3.89 10.53
CA ILE A 313 14.04 4.02 9.74
C ILE A 313 14.37 4.51 8.33
N SER A 314 15.26 5.49 8.18
CA SER A 314 15.74 5.96 6.86
C SER A 314 16.35 4.82 6.04
N LEU A 315 17.18 3.97 6.65
CA LEU A 315 17.75 2.78 5.99
C LEU A 315 16.67 1.78 5.57
N LEU A 316 15.61 1.62 6.39
CA LEU A 316 14.48 0.75 6.04
C LEU A 316 13.65 1.31 4.89
N LEU A 317 13.56 2.63 4.73
CA LEU A 317 12.95 3.27 3.57
C LEU A 317 13.77 3.05 2.30
N VAL A 318 15.11 3.08 2.39
CA VAL A 318 16.00 2.66 1.28
C VAL A 318 15.66 1.25 0.82
N SER A 319 15.48 0.32 1.77
CA SER A 319 15.06 -1.05 1.45
C SER A 319 13.69 -1.13 0.77
N THR A 320 12.73 -0.29 1.17
CA THR A 320 11.42 -0.21 0.54
C THR A 320 11.53 0.24 -0.92
N ILE A 321 12.29 1.31 -1.19
CA ILE A 321 12.58 1.79 -2.54
C ILE A 321 13.24 0.68 -3.37
N SER A 322 14.25 0.02 -2.81
CA SER A 322 14.98 -1.08 -3.47
C SER A 322 14.04 -2.24 -3.87
N SER A 323 13.13 -2.62 -2.98
CA SER A 323 12.13 -3.67 -3.26
C SER A 323 11.23 -3.31 -4.45
N MET A 324 10.77 -2.08 -4.51
CA MET A 324 9.88 -1.59 -5.55
C MET A 324 10.60 -1.39 -6.88
N VAL A 325 11.85 -0.92 -6.86
CA VAL A 325 12.73 -0.84 -8.05
C VAL A 325 13.08 -2.24 -8.57
N PHE A 326 13.12 -3.25 -7.70
CA PHE A 326 13.30 -4.64 -8.13
C PHE A 326 12.03 -5.20 -8.80
N THR A 327 10.86 -5.00 -8.19
CA THR A 327 9.61 -5.68 -8.59
C THR A 327 8.92 -4.97 -9.76
N GLY A 328 8.78 -3.65 -9.70
CA GLY A 328 7.99 -2.87 -10.66
C GLY A 328 8.44 -3.02 -12.12
N PRO A 329 9.75 -2.93 -12.44
CA PRO A 329 10.22 -3.14 -13.81
C PRO A 329 9.93 -4.54 -14.37
N ARG A 330 9.82 -5.54 -13.51
CA ARG A 330 9.47 -6.91 -13.93
C ARG A 330 8.00 -7.04 -14.31
N VAL A 331 7.12 -6.32 -13.58
CA VAL A 331 5.70 -6.21 -13.95
C VAL A 331 5.56 -5.47 -15.27
N LEU A 332 6.25 -4.34 -15.42
CA LEU A 332 6.25 -3.55 -16.65
C LEU A 332 6.76 -4.38 -17.84
N ALA A 333 7.89 -5.06 -17.70
CA ALA A 333 8.43 -5.93 -18.75
C ALA A 333 7.47 -7.06 -19.12
N LYS A 334 6.81 -7.68 -18.14
CA LYS A 334 5.82 -8.74 -18.35
C LYS A 334 4.63 -8.26 -19.15
N MET A 335 4.14 -7.06 -18.88
CA MET A 335 3.02 -6.44 -19.59
C MET A 335 3.33 -6.25 -21.09
N PHE A 336 4.57 -5.90 -21.42
CA PHE A 336 4.98 -5.63 -22.82
C PHE A 336 5.51 -6.86 -23.58
N GLU A 337 5.62 -8.05 -22.95
CA GLU A 337 6.12 -9.27 -23.60
C GLU A 337 5.34 -9.64 -24.88
N ASN A 338 4.05 -9.36 -24.92
CA ASN A 338 3.17 -9.72 -26.04
C ASN A 338 2.80 -8.52 -26.93
N ILE A 339 3.54 -7.41 -26.85
CA ILE A 339 3.29 -6.20 -27.63
C ILE A 339 4.49 -5.93 -28.54
N PRO A 340 4.45 -6.33 -29.82
CA PRO A 340 5.60 -6.23 -30.73
C PRO A 340 6.15 -4.81 -30.89
N SER A 341 5.27 -3.78 -30.89
CA SER A 341 5.68 -2.38 -31.05
C SER A 341 6.50 -1.82 -29.87
N MET A 342 6.38 -2.43 -28.68
CA MET A 342 7.03 -2.02 -27.44
C MET A 342 7.84 -3.15 -26.79
N GLY A 343 8.11 -4.22 -27.53
CA GLY A 343 8.88 -5.38 -27.09
C GLY A 343 10.29 -5.03 -26.57
N PHE A 344 10.83 -3.87 -26.94
CA PHE A 344 12.10 -3.39 -26.41
C PHE A 344 12.07 -3.13 -24.90
N ILE A 345 10.88 -2.78 -24.34
CA ILE A 345 10.71 -2.59 -22.88
C ILE A 345 10.76 -3.93 -22.14
N SER A 346 10.26 -5.00 -22.76
CA SER A 346 10.25 -6.35 -22.20
C SER A 346 11.59 -7.07 -22.33
N LYS A 347 12.53 -6.50 -23.10
CA LYS A 347 13.84 -7.10 -23.33
C LYS A 347 14.58 -7.31 -22.02
N ARG A 348 14.98 -8.56 -21.78
CA ARG A 348 15.80 -8.94 -20.63
C ARG A 348 17.20 -9.20 -21.12
N GLU A 349 18.18 -8.68 -20.42
CA GLU A 349 19.58 -8.98 -20.66
C GLU A 349 19.94 -10.41 -20.25
N ALA A 350 21.17 -10.85 -20.54
CA ALA A 350 21.64 -12.19 -20.22
C ALA A 350 21.54 -12.55 -18.73
N ASP A 351 21.58 -11.55 -17.85
CA ASP A 351 21.37 -11.65 -16.40
C ASP A 351 19.89 -11.70 -15.99
N GLY A 352 18.95 -11.63 -16.94
CA GLY A 352 17.50 -11.62 -16.75
C GLY A 352 16.93 -10.25 -16.32
N ASN A 353 17.73 -9.18 -16.36
CA ASN A 353 17.36 -7.86 -15.85
C ASN A 353 16.65 -7.01 -16.93
N PRO A 354 15.46 -6.44 -16.69
CA PRO A 354 14.75 -5.58 -17.65
C PRO A 354 15.24 -4.13 -17.55
N ARG A 355 16.45 -3.85 -18.04
CA ARG A 355 17.14 -2.56 -17.87
C ARG A 355 16.34 -1.36 -18.36
N ILE A 356 15.67 -1.48 -19.52
CA ILE A 356 14.86 -0.40 -20.07
C ILE A 356 13.65 -0.11 -19.16
N ALA A 357 13.00 -1.15 -18.65
CA ALA A 357 11.89 -0.98 -17.73
C ALA A 357 12.31 -0.31 -16.41
N ILE A 358 13.55 -0.54 -15.92
CA ILE A 358 14.11 0.17 -14.75
C ILE A 358 14.25 1.67 -15.06
N VAL A 359 14.74 2.03 -16.24
CA VAL A 359 14.88 3.44 -16.65
C VAL A 359 13.50 4.10 -16.78
N VAL A 360 12.53 3.41 -17.38
CA VAL A 360 11.15 3.93 -17.48
C VAL A 360 10.57 4.18 -16.08
N GLN A 361 10.72 3.23 -15.15
CA GLN A 361 10.24 3.40 -13.78
C GLN A 361 10.97 4.55 -13.05
N LEU A 362 12.28 4.68 -13.21
CA LEU A 362 13.05 5.80 -12.67
C LEU A 362 12.49 7.13 -13.14
N VAL A 363 12.28 7.30 -14.45
CA VAL A 363 11.73 8.54 -15.03
C VAL A 363 10.34 8.85 -14.48
N VAL A 364 9.46 7.85 -14.43
CA VAL A 364 8.09 8.02 -13.88
C VAL A 364 8.14 8.38 -12.39
N SER A 365 9.01 7.74 -11.61
CA SER A 365 9.16 8.07 -10.18
C SER A 365 9.67 9.49 -9.95
N LEU A 366 10.61 9.97 -10.77
CA LEU A 366 11.10 11.35 -10.70
C LEU A 366 10.03 12.37 -11.13
N ILE A 367 9.26 12.07 -12.18
CA ILE A 367 8.13 12.93 -12.58
C ILE A 367 7.14 13.06 -11.42
N LEU A 368 6.75 11.98 -10.80
CA LEU A 368 5.79 11.98 -9.68
C LEU A 368 6.36 12.67 -8.44
N LEU A 369 7.66 12.52 -8.16
CA LEU A 369 8.37 13.20 -7.08
C LEU A 369 8.27 14.73 -7.16
N PHE A 370 8.34 15.28 -8.38
CA PHE A 370 8.27 16.73 -8.60
C PHE A 370 6.85 17.25 -8.86
N ALA A 371 5.93 16.38 -9.28
CA ALA A 371 4.57 16.77 -9.65
C ALA A 371 3.59 16.83 -8.48
N MET A 372 3.84 16.11 -7.39
CA MET A 372 2.90 15.95 -6.27
C MET A 372 3.62 16.11 -4.93
N ASP A 373 2.94 16.70 -3.95
CA ASP A 373 3.37 16.66 -2.56
C ASP A 373 3.09 15.27 -1.93
N PHE A 374 3.57 15.06 -0.71
CA PHE A 374 3.45 13.75 -0.07
C PHE A 374 2.00 13.31 0.16
N PRO A 375 1.09 14.12 0.73
CA PRO A 375 -0.33 13.76 0.87
C PRO A 375 -1.03 13.49 -0.47
N GLN A 376 -0.84 14.35 -1.48
CA GLN A 376 -1.42 14.16 -2.81
C GLN A 376 -1.00 12.83 -3.43
N LEU A 377 0.29 12.49 -3.28
CA LEU A 377 0.83 11.22 -3.78
C LEU A 377 0.19 10.01 -3.10
N ILE A 378 -0.01 10.06 -1.77
CA ILE A 378 -0.66 9.00 -1.02
C ILE A 378 -2.13 8.86 -1.43
N TYR A 379 -2.84 9.97 -1.57
CA TYR A 379 -4.22 9.98 -2.03
C TYR A 379 -4.37 9.40 -3.44
N TYR A 380 -3.51 9.82 -4.37
CA TYR A 380 -3.47 9.27 -5.72
C TYR A 380 -3.24 7.76 -5.75
N ILE A 381 -2.28 7.26 -4.95
CA ILE A 381 -1.98 5.83 -4.85
C ILE A 381 -3.18 5.06 -4.29
N ALA A 382 -3.67 5.48 -3.12
CA ALA A 382 -4.73 4.75 -2.41
C ALA A 382 -6.02 4.66 -3.24
N PHE A 383 -6.46 5.75 -3.85
CA PHE A 383 -7.65 5.77 -4.71
C PHE A 383 -7.48 4.87 -5.92
N THR A 384 -6.39 5.05 -6.67
CA THR A 384 -6.21 4.36 -7.93
C THR A 384 -6.06 2.85 -7.73
N LEU A 385 -5.26 2.43 -6.75
CA LEU A 385 -5.10 1.00 -6.45
C LEU A 385 -6.40 0.38 -5.91
N SER A 386 -7.19 1.11 -5.13
CA SER A 386 -8.46 0.59 -4.62
C SER A 386 -9.42 0.21 -5.74
N LEU A 387 -9.48 0.97 -6.83
CA LEU A 387 -10.33 0.65 -7.99
C LEU A 387 -9.94 -0.69 -8.64
N PHE A 388 -8.65 -0.95 -8.82
CA PHE A 388 -8.19 -2.18 -9.48
C PHE A 388 -8.25 -3.39 -8.53
N THR A 389 -8.02 -3.20 -7.24
CA THR A 389 -8.27 -4.27 -6.25
C THR A 389 -9.74 -4.63 -6.15
N MET A 390 -10.66 -3.65 -6.19
CA MET A 390 -12.11 -3.90 -6.26
C MET A 390 -12.48 -4.69 -7.52
N LEU A 391 -11.97 -4.29 -8.69
CA LEU A 391 -12.21 -5.02 -9.94
C LEU A 391 -11.68 -6.46 -9.86
N THR A 392 -10.55 -6.67 -9.21
CA THR A 392 -9.96 -8.01 -9.04
C THR A 392 -10.80 -8.87 -8.09
N VAL A 393 -11.28 -8.31 -6.98
CA VAL A 393 -12.18 -9.01 -6.05
C VAL A 393 -13.52 -9.33 -6.73
N LEU A 394 -14.08 -8.40 -7.49
CA LEU A 394 -15.27 -8.63 -8.31
C LEU A 394 -15.01 -9.74 -9.35
N GLY A 395 -13.85 -9.72 -9.98
CA GLY A 395 -13.41 -10.76 -10.92
C GLY A 395 -13.37 -12.15 -10.27
N MET A 396 -12.89 -12.26 -9.03
CA MET A 396 -12.93 -13.52 -8.29
C MET A 396 -14.36 -14.02 -8.09
N MET A 397 -15.31 -13.14 -7.74
CA MET A 397 -16.71 -13.53 -7.57
C MET A 397 -17.33 -13.99 -8.90
N ILE A 398 -17.02 -13.29 -10.00
CA ILE A 398 -17.48 -13.66 -11.35
C ILE A 398 -16.91 -15.02 -11.77
N LEU A 399 -15.60 -15.24 -11.55
CA LEU A 399 -14.96 -16.52 -11.85
C LEU A 399 -15.58 -17.67 -11.06
N ARG A 400 -15.87 -17.41 -9.78
CA ARG A 400 -16.51 -18.38 -8.91
C ARG A 400 -17.96 -18.68 -9.32
N PHE A 401 -18.67 -17.68 -9.83
CA PHE A 401 -20.01 -17.86 -10.38
C PHE A 401 -20.00 -18.69 -11.67
N ARG A 402 -19.00 -18.48 -12.54
CA ARG A 402 -18.87 -19.20 -13.83
C ARG A 402 -18.38 -20.63 -13.68
N GLU A 403 -17.39 -20.86 -12.84
CA GLU A 403 -16.65 -22.13 -12.74
C GLU A 403 -16.94 -22.92 -11.44
N GLY A 404 -17.70 -22.34 -10.52
CA GLY A 404 -17.99 -22.96 -9.24
C GLY A 404 -16.87 -22.81 -8.21
N LYS A 405 -17.00 -23.55 -7.10
CA LYS A 405 -16.04 -23.55 -5.99
C LYS A 405 -14.68 -24.12 -6.45
N PRO A 406 -13.53 -23.51 -6.08
CA PRO A 406 -12.21 -24.00 -6.46
C PRO A 406 -11.90 -25.37 -5.82
N GLN A 407 -11.10 -26.18 -6.52
CA GLN A 407 -10.57 -27.45 -5.97
C GLN A 407 -9.44 -27.21 -4.95
N GLY A 408 -8.78 -26.05 -5.01
CA GLY A 408 -7.70 -25.63 -4.11
C GLY A 408 -8.18 -24.75 -2.96
N TYR A 409 -7.43 -23.68 -2.68
CA TYR A 409 -7.81 -22.72 -1.65
C TYR A 409 -9.11 -21.99 -2.04
N SER A 410 -10.03 -21.91 -1.09
CA SER A 410 -11.31 -21.20 -1.22
C SER A 410 -11.35 -20.02 -0.25
N ALA A 411 -11.72 -18.83 -0.73
CA ALA A 411 -11.80 -17.63 0.09
C ALA A 411 -12.70 -17.86 1.31
N TRP A 412 -12.13 -17.64 2.49
CA TRP A 412 -12.83 -17.82 3.75
C TRP A 412 -13.96 -16.79 3.89
N GLY A 413 -15.10 -17.21 4.44
CA GLY A 413 -16.25 -16.34 4.64
C GLY A 413 -16.97 -15.89 3.37
N TYR A 414 -16.74 -16.54 2.21
CA TYR A 414 -17.49 -16.24 0.99
C TYR A 414 -18.99 -16.51 1.16
N PRO A 415 -19.91 -15.63 0.70
CA PRO A 415 -19.66 -14.38 -0.06
C PRO A 415 -19.50 -13.13 0.81
N VAL A 416 -19.51 -13.23 2.13
CA VAL A 416 -19.50 -12.07 3.05
C VAL A 416 -18.21 -11.27 2.94
N THR A 417 -17.03 -11.92 2.95
CA THR A 417 -15.74 -11.24 2.90
C THR A 417 -15.54 -10.40 1.63
N PRO A 418 -15.78 -10.91 0.40
CA PRO A 418 -15.68 -10.07 -0.80
C PRO A 418 -16.72 -8.96 -0.85
N ILE A 419 -17.96 -9.19 -0.37
CA ILE A 419 -18.99 -8.16 -0.32
C ILE A 419 -18.58 -7.05 0.65
N LEU A 420 -18.13 -7.40 1.85
CA LEU A 420 -17.63 -6.44 2.84
C LEU A 420 -16.50 -5.58 2.26
N PHE A 421 -15.52 -6.21 1.61
CA PHE A 421 -14.43 -5.50 0.94
C PHE A 421 -14.95 -4.53 -0.12
N LEU A 422 -15.81 -5.00 -1.03
CA LEU A 422 -16.35 -4.18 -2.13
C LEU A 422 -17.19 -3.01 -1.63
N VAL A 423 -18.07 -3.25 -0.67
CA VAL A 423 -18.96 -2.21 -0.11
C VAL A 423 -18.13 -1.15 0.61
N THR A 424 -17.23 -1.56 1.50
CA THR A 424 -16.44 -0.59 2.27
C THR A 424 -15.48 0.18 1.39
N THR A 425 -14.72 -0.51 0.53
CA THR A 425 -13.76 0.15 -0.37
C THR A 425 -14.49 1.03 -1.39
N GLY A 426 -15.67 0.59 -1.88
CA GLY A 426 -16.51 1.37 -2.78
C GLY A 426 -17.06 2.64 -2.11
N ALA A 427 -17.54 2.54 -0.87
CA ALA A 427 -17.99 3.70 -0.11
C ALA A 427 -16.87 4.72 0.10
N VAL A 428 -15.67 4.26 0.47
CA VAL A 428 -14.48 5.11 0.61
C VAL A 428 -14.09 5.74 -0.71
N ALA A 429 -14.14 4.99 -1.83
CA ALA A 429 -13.83 5.53 -3.16
C ALA A 429 -14.83 6.61 -3.61
N ILE A 430 -16.12 6.43 -3.33
CA ILE A 430 -17.16 7.45 -3.63
C ILE A 430 -16.90 8.72 -2.81
N PHE A 431 -16.67 8.57 -1.50
CA PHE A 431 -16.30 9.69 -0.63
C PHE A 431 -15.06 10.42 -1.16
N PHE A 432 -14.06 9.66 -1.58
CA PHE A 432 -12.79 10.21 -2.08
C PHE A 432 -12.98 11.08 -3.32
N VAL A 433 -13.81 10.64 -4.28
CA VAL A 433 -14.13 11.45 -5.49
C VAL A 433 -14.74 12.79 -5.11
N GLN A 434 -15.52 12.85 -4.03
CA GLN A 434 -16.16 14.08 -3.55
C GLN A 434 -15.20 15.00 -2.79
N ASP A 435 -14.33 14.42 -1.94
CA ASP A 435 -13.42 15.17 -1.05
C ASP A 435 -12.10 15.56 -1.74
N LYS A 436 -11.58 14.68 -2.61
CA LYS A 436 -10.30 14.84 -3.33
C LYS A 436 -10.47 14.64 -4.84
N PRO A 437 -11.24 15.51 -5.52
CA PRO A 437 -11.56 15.33 -6.94
C PRO A 437 -10.33 15.39 -7.85
N THR A 438 -9.32 16.19 -7.50
CA THR A 438 -8.09 16.35 -8.29
C THR A 438 -7.28 15.06 -8.32
N GLU A 439 -7.03 14.45 -7.16
CA GLU A 439 -6.27 13.20 -7.04
C GLU A 439 -7.04 12.01 -7.65
N SER A 440 -8.37 12.02 -7.52
CA SER A 440 -9.25 11.07 -8.21
C SER A 440 -9.12 11.18 -9.72
N LEU A 441 -9.10 12.42 -10.25
CA LEU A 441 -8.92 12.67 -11.68
C LEU A 441 -7.56 12.20 -12.17
N TYR A 442 -6.49 12.40 -11.39
CA TYR A 442 -5.16 11.87 -11.73
C TYR A 442 -5.17 10.34 -11.84
N GLY A 443 -5.84 9.65 -10.91
CA GLY A 443 -5.98 8.19 -10.93
C GLY A 443 -6.75 7.70 -12.16
N LEU A 444 -7.90 8.30 -12.45
CA LEU A 444 -8.69 7.98 -13.63
C LEU A 444 -7.97 8.31 -14.94
N SER A 445 -7.25 9.44 -14.98
CA SER A 445 -6.43 9.83 -16.14
C SER A 445 -5.31 8.83 -16.39
N THR A 446 -4.66 8.33 -15.35
CA THR A 446 -3.63 7.27 -15.48
C THR A 446 -4.22 5.99 -16.10
N ALA A 447 -5.41 5.57 -15.66
CA ALA A 447 -6.09 4.44 -16.25
C ALA A 447 -6.48 4.69 -17.73
N ALA A 448 -6.97 5.89 -18.06
CA ALA A 448 -7.30 6.30 -19.42
C ALA A 448 -6.05 6.31 -20.33
N VAL A 449 -4.93 6.83 -19.85
CA VAL A 449 -3.64 6.77 -20.56
C VAL A 449 -3.22 5.33 -20.83
N GLY A 450 -3.31 4.44 -19.83
CA GLY A 450 -3.05 3.00 -20.01
C GLY A 450 -3.94 2.37 -21.09
N TYR A 451 -5.21 2.75 -21.15
CA TYR A 451 -6.14 2.27 -22.17
C TYR A 451 -5.77 2.78 -23.59
N ILE A 452 -5.40 4.05 -23.71
CA ILE A 452 -4.91 4.63 -24.98
C ILE A 452 -3.65 3.90 -25.46
N PHE A 453 -2.70 3.64 -24.57
CA PHE A 453 -1.49 2.88 -24.89
C PHE A 453 -1.81 1.48 -25.40
N TYR A 454 -2.77 0.78 -24.81
CA TYR A 454 -3.22 -0.51 -25.29
C TYR A 454 -3.73 -0.47 -26.75
N PHE A 455 -4.56 0.53 -27.07
CA PHE A 455 -5.09 0.69 -28.44
C PHE A 455 -4.01 1.02 -29.46
N LEU A 456 -3.10 1.92 -29.13
CA LEU A 456 -1.99 2.31 -30.00
C LEU A 456 -1.05 1.14 -30.28
N SER A 457 -0.87 0.27 -29.27
CA SER A 457 -0.03 -0.91 -29.40
C SER A 457 -0.61 -1.97 -30.34
N LYS A 458 -1.95 -2.13 -30.39
CA LYS A 458 -2.65 -3.06 -31.28
C LYS A 458 -2.60 -2.65 -32.76
N LYS A 459 -2.67 -1.35 -33.05
CA LYS A 459 -2.73 -0.84 -34.44
C LYS A 459 -1.50 -1.17 -35.31
N LYS A 460 -0.36 -1.49 -34.71
CA LYS A 460 0.89 -1.84 -35.42
C LYS A 460 1.05 -3.32 -35.77
N THR A 461 0.11 -4.17 -35.39
CA THR A 461 0.19 -5.63 -35.64
C THR A 461 -0.56 -6.04 -36.91
N THR A 462 -1.12 -5.12 -37.69
CA THR A 462 -1.92 -5.36 -38.91
C THR A 462 -1.21 -4.86 -40.17
N VAL A 463 0.13 -4.99 -40.26
CA VAL A 463 0.89 -4.81 -41.50
C VAL A 463 1.84 -6.00 -41.69
#